data_e6830dc6437c337e08819bc759a2635e
#
_entry.id   e6830dc6437c337e08819bc759a2635e
#
_cell.length_a   1.000
_cell.length_b   1.000
_cell.length_c   1.000
_cell.angle_alpha   90.00
_cell.angle_beta   90.00
_cell.angle_gamma   90.00
#
_symmetry.space_group_name_H-M   'P 1'
#
loop_
_entity.id
_entity.type
_entity.pdbx_description
1 polymer ?
#
loop_
_entity_poly.entity_id
_entity_poly.type
_entity_poly.pdbx_seq_one_letter_code
_entity_poly.pdbx_strand_id
1 'polypeptide(L)'
;MHTVNTRQLWQRRRNNQYTNLQPQVESLGLGHRFAEVKEMYRTVNLMLGDIIKVTPSSKMVGDLAIFMVQNDLTPENIVEKGEHLAFPDSVVSYFKGMMGQPPCGFPKDLQRVVLKGEKAINGRPGDLLPPVDWDQLRSEIRKFYPNYEEPRSLISFAMYPKVYEEYIRHRKEYGYIMRMGSHVFFNGMAIGEMNKINIEDGKTLMIKYIGLGDRNDDGTRNVQFELNGMRREVSVPDPTATDSAKTVVMADPNDKSQAGASIPGMVSKVNVKPGDQVKVNDVLAVIEAMKMETSVVARMDGTIDEVFVKGGQSVKAGELLLTIK
;
A
#
# COMPACT_ATOMS: atom_id res chain seq x y z
N MET A 1 -23.82 31.06 16.74
CA MET A 1 -23.03 30.15 15.93
C MET A 1 -23.39 28.72 16.33
N HIS A 2 -24.15 28.02 15.50
CA HIS A 2 -24.54 26.65 15.81
C HIS A 2 -23.34 25.74 15.53
N THR A 3 -22.73 25.22 16.57
CA THR A 3 -21.77 24.13 16.51
C THR A 3 -22.45 22.91 15.88
N VAL A 4 -22.18 22.64 14.62
CA VAL A 4 -22.70 21.47 13.95
C VAL A 4 -22.07 20.24 14.66
N ASN A 5 -22.95 19.51 15.35
CA ASN A 5 -22.59 18.35 16.14
C ASN A 5 -21.91 17.30 15.22
N THR A 6 -20.62 17.11 15.37
CA THR A 6 -19.81 16.16 14.60
C THR A 6 -20.37 14.73 14.62
N ARG A 7 -21.11 14.35 15.67
CA ARG A 7 -21.86 13.08 15.72
C ARG A 7 -22.94 12.97 14.63
N GLN A 8 -23.64 14.07 14.32
CA GLN A 8 -24.68 14.07 13.27
C GLN A 8 -24.06 14.03 11.86
N LEU A 9 -22.88 14.64 11.65
CA LEU A 9 -22.16 14.53 10.38
C LEU A 9 -21.64 13.11 10.13
N TRP A 10 -21.21 12.40 11.16
CA TRP A 10 -20.84 10.98 11.07
C TRP A 10 -22.04 10.09 10.71
N GLN A 11 -23.21 10.36 11.25
CA GLN A 11 -24.42 9.59 10.95
C GLN A 11 -24.98 9.86 9.54
N ARG A 12 -24.79 11.06 8.99
CA ARG A 12 -25.30 11.43 7.66
C ARG A 12 -24.37 11.09 6.48
N ARG A 13 -23.06 10.92 6.71
CA ARG A 13 -22.10 10.53 5.67
C ARG A 13 -21.64 9.07 5.81
N ARG A 14 -22.59 8.17 5.87
CA ARG A 14 -22.39 6.74 6.20
C ARG A 14 -21.54 5.92 5.21
N ASN A 15 -21.18 6.41 4.02
CA ASN A 15 -20.77 5.46 2.99
C ASN A 15 -19.29 5.44 2.56
N ASN A 16 -18.49 6.51 2.65
CA ASN A 16 -17.16 6.44 2.05
C ASN A 16 -16.00 6.33 3.05
N GLN A 17 -16.03 7.04 4.16
CA GLN A 17 -14.92 7.03 5.12
C GLN A 17 -14.95 5.81 6.04
N TYR A 18 -16.14 5.44 6.53
CA TYR A 18 -16.33 4.27 7.39
C TYR A 18 -15.99 2.96 6.66
N THR A 19 -16.51 2.79 5.44
CA THR A 19 -16.28 1.59 4.61
C THR A 19 -14.84 1.46 4.13
N ASN A 20 -14.08 2.55 4.04
CA ASN A 20 -12.66 2.50 3.72
C ASN A 20 -11.78 2.30 4.97
N LEU A 21 -12.15 2.89 6.10
CA LEU A 21 -11.37 2.80 7.33
C LEU A 21 -11.46 1.41 7.98
N GLN A 22 -12.64 0.79 7.98
CA GLN A 22 -12.84 -0.50 8.64
C GLN A 22 -11.96 -1.62 8.04
N PRO A 23 -11.92 -1.85 6.72
CA PRO A 23 -11.04 -2.86 6.14
C PRO A 23 -9.56 -2.59 6.40
N GLN A 24 -9.14 -1.31 6.44
CA GLN A 24 -7.76 -0.94 6.76
C GLN A 24 -7.41 -1.36 8.19
N VAL A 25 -8.28 -1.03 9.15
CA VAL A 25 -8.07 -1.38 10.56
C VAL A 25 -8.08 -2.89 10.77
N GLU A 26 -8.96 -3.61 10.07
CA GLU A 26 -9.04 -5.08 10.11
C GLU A 26 -7.77 -5.73 9.53
N SER A 27 -7.28 -5.24 8.39
CA SER A 27 -6.05 -5.75 7.74
C SER A 27 -4.80 -5.56 8.59
N LEU A 28 -4.79 -4.54 9.45
CA LEU A 28 -3.72 -4.26 10.40
C LEU A 28 -3.87 -5.04 11.72
N GLY A 29 -4.85 -5.93 11.83
CA GLY A 29 -5.12 -6.71 13.04
C GLY A 29 -5.77 -5.90 14.17
N LEU A 30 -6.15 -4.66 13.92
CA LEU A 30 -6.74 -3.74 14.90
C LEU A 30 -8.27 -3.73 14.90
N GLY A 31 -8.93 -4.70 14.26
CA GLY A 31 -10.39 -4.77 14.15
C GLY A 31 -11.09 -4.70 15.52
N HIS A 32 -10.51 -5.30 16.56
CA HIS A 32 -11.00 -5.24 17.94
C HIS A 32 -10.90 -3.84 18.57
N ARG A 33 -9.99 -2.98 18.08
CA ARG A 33 -9.79 -1.57 18.50
C ARG A 33 -10.50 -0.57 17.59
N PHE A 34 -11.38 -1.00 16.67
CA PHE A 34 -12.02 -0.11 15.69
C PHE A 34 -12.81 1.04 16.32
N ALA A 35 -13.43 0.81 17.48
CA ALA A 35 -14.11 1.88 18.22
C ALA A 35 -13.15 2.98 18.67
N GLU A 36 -11.97 2.60 19.12
CA GLU A 36 -10.89 3.51 19.53
C GLU A 36 -10.33 4.29 18.33
N VAL A 37 -10.12 3.62 17.20
CA VAL A 37 -9.70 4.28 15.95
C VAL A 37 -10.71 5.35 15.52
N LYS A 38 -12.01 5.11 15.67
CA LYS A 38 -13.04 6.12 15.35
C LYS A 38 -12.97 7.37 16.27
N GLU A 39 -12.76 7.17 17.55
CA GLU A 39 -12.58 8.29 18.46
C GLU A 39 -11.25 9.02 18.21
N MET A 40 -10.19 8.26 17.94
CA MET A 40 -8.90 8.83 17.55
C MET A 40 -8.98 9.62 16.25
N TYR A 41 -9.74 9.16 15.26
CA TYR A 41 -9.98 9.91 14.01
C TYR A 41 -10.61 11.29 14.29
N ARG A 42 -11.55 11.36 15.22
CA ARG A 42 -12.14 12.63 15.67
C ARG A 42 -11.10 13.50 16.39
N THR A 43 -10.36 12.91 17.29
CA THR A 43 -9.30 13.58 18.07
C THR A 43 -8.22 14.16 17.15
N VAL A 44 -7.73 13.38 16.21
CA VAL A 44 -6.75 13.82 15.19
C VAL A 44 -7.31 15.00 14.39
N ASN A 45 -8.56 14.93 13.93
CA ASN A 45 -9.14 16.03 13.17
C ASN A 45 -9.18 17.34 13.96
N LEU A 46 -9.55 17.28 15.24
CA LEU A 46 -9.54 18.44 16.13
C LEU A 46 -8.13 18.96 16.39
N MET A 47 -7.18 18.05 16.60
CA MET A 47 -5.76 18.37 16.81
C MET A 47 -5.15 19.07 15.59
N LEU A 48 -5.65 18.80 14.39
CA LEU A 48 -5.23 19.43 13.13
C LEU A 48 -6.00 20.73 12.81
N GLY A 49 -6.86 21.20 13.71
CA GLY A 49 -7.63 22.44 13.53
C GLY A 49 -8.97 22.25 12.82
N ASP A 50 -9.59 21.07 12.96
CA ASP A 50 -10.89 20.69 12.35
C ASP A 50 -10.92 20.90 10.83
N ILE A 51 -9.92 20.35 10.17
CA ILE A 51 -9.74 20.47 8.72
C ILE A 51 -10.87 19.81 7.94
N ILE A 52 -11.10 20.30 6.71
CA ILE A 52 -12.07 19.72 5.78
C ILE A 52 -11.59 18.31 5.37
N LYS A 53 -12.44 17.32 5.61
CA LYS A 53 -12.15 15.91 5.31
C LYS A 53 -12.67 15.53 3.92
N VAL A 54 -11.84 15.75 2.94
CA VAL A 54 -12.05 15.32 1.55
C VAL A 54 -10.73 14.72 1.05
N THR A 55 -10.76 13.88 0.04
CA THR A 55 -9.52 13.35 -0.55
C THR A 55 -8.59 14.50 -0.98
N PRO A 56 -7.32 14.52 -0.58
CA PRO A 56 -6.54 13.49 0.13
C PRO A 56 -6.54 13.61 1.68
N SER A 57 -7.04 14.69 2.26
CA SER A 57 -6.94 14.97 3.71
C SER A 57 -7.65 13.93 4.57
N SER A 58 -8.76 13.36 4.09
CA SER A 58 -9.48 12.31 4.82
C SER A 58 -8.64 11.03 5.00
N LYS A 59 -7.82 10.69 4.00
CA LYS A 59 -6.87 9.55 4.10
C LYS A 59 -5.81 9.86 5.15
N MET A 60 -5.19 11.02 5.10
CA MET A 60 -4.16 11.44 6.06
C MET A 60 -4.66 11.42 7.50
N VAL A 61 -5.87 11.94 7.76
CA VAL A 61 -6.48 11.88 9.12
C VAL A 61 -6.69 10.44 9.57
N GLY A 62 -7.13 9.55 8.66
CA GLY A 62 -7.29 8.12 8.94
C GLY A 62 -5.96 7.44 9.24
N ASP A 63 -4.96 7.67 8.42
CA ASP A 63 -3.62 7.09 8.57
C ASP A 63 -2.99 7.53 9.91
N LEU A 64 -3.11 8.82 10.27
CA LEU A 64 -2.60 9.32 11.55
C LEU A 64 -3.38 8.74 12.74
N ALA A 65 -4.70 8.60 12.63
CA ALA A 65 -5.51 8.00 13.69
C ALA A 65 -5.15 6.53 13.95
N ILE A 66 -4.99 5.75 12.88
CA ILE A 66 -4.54 4.35 12.97
C ILE A 66 -3.15 4.29 13.58
N PHE A 67 -2.22 5.11 13.08
CA PHE A 67 -0.86 5.18 13.59
C PHE A 67 -0.79 5.50 15.09
N MET A 68 -1.60 6.47 15.55
CA MET A 68 -1.67 6.83 16.97
C MET A 68 -2.21 5.67 17.82
N VAL A 69 -3.27 5.00 17.39
CA VAL A 69 -3.83 3.85 18.12
C VAL A 69 -2.84 2.68 18.15
N GLN A 70 -2.15 2.43 17.05
CA GLN A 70 -1.16 1.34 16.93
C GLN A 70 0.05 1.53 17.84
N ASN A 71 0.49 2.78 18.05
CA ASN A 71 1.66 3.13 18.86
C ASN A 71 1.27 3.67 20.24
N ASP A 72 0.01 3.52 20.67
CA ASP A 72 -0.53 3.99 21.96
C ASP A 72 -0.19 5.47 22.22
N LEU A 73 -0.35 6.29 21.17
CA LEU A 73 -0.14 7.74 21.21
C LEU A 73 -1.42 8.48 21.56
N THR A 74 -1.25 9.57 22.30
CA THR A 74 -2.30 10.54 22.64
C THR A 74 -1.90 11.94 22.18
N PRO A 75 -2.82 12.91 22.10
CA PRO A 75 -2.46 14.30 21.78
C PRO A 75 -1.37 14.88 22.70
N GLU A 76 -1.32 14.43 23.95
CA GLU A 76 -0.38 14.93 24.96
C GLU A 76 1.02 14.36 24.77
N ASN A 77 1.13 13.08 24.34
CA ASN A 77 2.42 12.39 24.28
C ASN A 77 2.99 12.27 22.85
N ILE A 78 2.22 12.58 21.81
CA ILE A 78 2.65 12.42 20.42
C ILE A 78 3.87 13.27 20.07
N VAL A 79 4.03 14.43 20.69
CA VAL A 79 5.17 15.32 20.44
C VAL A 79 6.45 14.72 21.02
N GLU A 80 6.39 14.16 22.21
CA GLU A 80 7.55 13.54 22.88
C GLU A 80 7.91 12.17 22.26
N LYS A 81 6.93 11.25 22.22
CA LYS A 81 7.16 9.89 21.72
C LYS A 81 7.36 9.85 20.20
N GLY A 82 6.76 10.78 19.46
CA GLY A 82 6.82 10.85 18.01
C GLY A 82 8.20 11.15 17.43
N GLU A 83 9.09 11.74 18.20
CA GLU A 83 10.45 12.06 17.74
C GLU A 83 11.23 10.81 17.26
N HIS A 84 10.94 9.65 17.83
CA HIS A 84 11.58 8.38 17.50
C HIS A 84 10.78 7.47 16.57
N LEU A 85 9.60 7.91 16.12
CA LEU A 85 8.71 7.12 15.28
C LEU A 85 8.73 7.62 13.83
N ALA A 86 8.62 6.70 12.87
CA ALA A 86 8.42 7.03 11.47
C ALA A 86 6.92 7.21 11.19
N PHE A 87 6.50 8.43 10.88
CA PHE A 87 5.11 8.72 10.53
C PHE A 87 4.77 8.21 9.13
N PRO A 88 3.49 7.86 8.86
CA PRO A 88 3.04 7.50 7.52
C PRO A 88 3.32 8.62 6.50
N ASP A 89 3.68 8.25 5.27
CA ASP A 89 4.05 9.20 4.22
C ASP A 89 2.97 10.23 3.91
N SER A 90 1.69 9.84 4.02
CA SER A 90 0.57 10.77 3.85
C SER A 90 0.57 11.88 4.91
N VAL A 91 0.99 11.55 6.15
CA VAL A 91 1.10 12.50 7.26
C VAL A 91 2.29 13.41 7.04
N VAL A 92 3.45 12.86 6.67
CA VAL A 92 4.65 13.65 6.34
C VAL A 92 4.36 14.59 5.18
N SER A 93 3.74 14.09 4.11
CA SER A 93 3.36 14.89 2.94
C SER A 93 2.40 16.03 3.30
N TYR A 94 1.45 15.80 4.20
CA TYR A 94 0.55 16.84 4.69
C TYR A 94 1.32 17.95 5.42
N PHE A 95 2.13 17.60 6.40
CA PHE A 95 2.89 18.57 7.19
C PHE A 95 4.00 19.27 6.37
N LYS A 96 4.49 18.63 5.32
CA LYS A 96 5.39 19.23 4.35
C LYS A 96 4.70 20.29 3.46
N GLY A 97 3.37 20.29 3.42
CA GLY A 97 2.58 21.22 2.59
C GLY A 97 2.26 20.70 1.19
N MET A 98 2.51 19.41 0.90
CA MET A 98 2.22 18.79 -0.40
C MET A 98 0.72 18.67 -0.70
N MET A 99 -0.13 18.79 0.31
CA MET A 99 -1.60 18.79 0.18
C MET A 99 -2.20 20.19 0.28
N GLY A 100 -1.38 21.24 0.18
CA GLY A 100 -1.78 22.62 0.38
C GLY A 100 -1.58 23.10 1.82
N GLN A 101 -2.03 24.32 2.11
CA GLN A 101 -1.89 24.97 3.40
C GLN A 101 -3.25 25.02 4.11
N PRO A 102 -3.39 24.51 5.34
CA PRO A 102 -4.64 24.65 6.10
C PRO A 102 -4.87 26.14 6.47
N PRO A 103 -6.13 26.60 6.51
CA PRO A 103 -6.44 28.02 6.72
C PRO A 103 -5.84 28.63 8.00
N CYS A 104 -5.72 27.82 9.06
CA CYS A 104 -5.15 28.24 10.35
C CYS A 104 -3.66 27.88 10.50
N GLY A 105 -3.01 27.38 9.43
CA GLY A 105 -1.65 26.87 9.48
C GLY A 105 -1.55 25.50 10.14
N PHE A 106 -0.35 24.94 10.16
CA PHE A 106 -0.08 23.64 10.78
C PHE A 106 0.18 23.80 12.29
N PRO A 107 -0.23 22.82 13.14
CA PRO A 107 0.22 22.73 14.53
C PRO A 107 1.74 22.60 14.58
N LYS A 108 2.43 23.64 15.06
CA LYS A 108 3.89 23.81 14.90
C LYS A 108 4.71 22.73 15.58
N ASP A 109 4.35 22.33 16.79
CA ASP A 109 5.11 21.30 17.52
C ASP A 109 4.99 19.93 16.82
N LEU A 110 3.78 19.58 16.37
CA LEU A 110 3.56 18.35 15.66
C LEU A 110 4.24 18.38 14.27
N GLN A 111 4.18 19.54 13.56
CA GLN A 111 4.88 19.70 12.30
C GLN A 111 6.38 19.46 12.46
N ARG A 112 7.01 20.01 13.51
CA ARG A 112 8.43 19.82 13.80
C ARG A 112 8.79 18.34 14.00
N VAL A 113 7.99 17.65 14.79
CA VAL A 113 8.21 16.23 15.11
C VAL A 113 8.00 15.33 13.89
N VAL A 114 6.99 15.60 13.07
CA VAL A 114 6.69 14.81 11.88
C VAL A 114 7.75 15.02 10.80
N LEU A 115 8.19 16.27 10.59
CA LEU A 115 9.15 16.61 9.52
C LEU A 115 10.61 16.31 9.90
N LYS A 116 10.94 16.13 11.18
CA LYS A 116 12.31 15.80 11.64
C LYS A 116 13.41 16.66 11.01
N GLY A 117 13.14 17.95 10.84
CA GLY A 117 14.06 18.90 10.23
C GLY A 117 13.93 19.09 8.73
N GLU A 118 13.08 18.34 8.03
CA GLU A 118 12.76 18.62 6.64
C GLU A 118 12.05 19.97 6.49
N LYS A 119 12.36 20.69 5.40
CA LYS A 119 11.75 21.99 5.14
C LYS A 119 10.33 21.84 4.62
N ALA A 120 9.39 22.53 5.26
CA ALA A 120 8.04 22.66 4.75
C ALA A 120 8.01 23.57 3.48
N ILE A 121 7.04 23.28 2.62
CA ILE A 121 6.79 24.03 1.39
C ILE A 121 5.78 25.13 1.68
N ASN A 122 6.05 26.33 1.23
CA ASN A 122 5.10 27.44 1.21
C ASN A 122 4.66 27.68 -0.23
N GLY A 123 3.36 27.56 -0.52
CA GLY A 123 2.80 27.75 -1.85
C GLY A 123 2.37 26.43 -2.51
N ARG A 124 2.34 26.42 -3.83
CA ARG A 124 1.89 25.26 -4.61
C ARG A 124 3.03 24.26 -4.78
N PRO A 125 2.85 22.99 -4.41
CA PRO A 125 3.89 21.98 -4.60
C PRO A 125 4.35 21.84 -6.05
N GLY A 126 3.43 21.96 -7.00
CA GLY A 126 3.74 21.86 -8.43
C GLY A 126 4.71 22.92 -8.96
N ASP A 127 4.78 24.08 -8.30
CA ASP A 127 5.69 25.16 -8.71
C ASP A 127 7.16 24.83 -8.36
N LEU A 128 7.37 23.87 -7.49
CA LEU A 128 8.70 23.42 -7.05
C LEU A 128 9.19 22.18 -7.79
N LEU A 129 8.32 21.53 -8.56
CA LEU A 129 8.70 20.35 -9.33
C LEU A 129 9.47 20.75 -10.59
N PRO A 130 10.55 20.04 -10.92
CA PRO A 130 11.22 20.24 -12.20
C PRO A 130 10.28 19.88 -13.35
N PRO A 131 10.49 20.43 -14.55
CA PRO A 131 9.80 19.99 -15.75
C PRO A 131 9.96 18.48 -15.95
N VAL A 132 8.93 17.84 -16.50
CA VAL A 132 8.97 16.39 -16.78
C VAL A 132 10.01 16.12 -17.86
N ASP A 133 10.97 15.26 -17.56
CA ASP A 133 11.91 14.73 -18.55
C ASP A 133 11.24 13.54 -19.30
N TRP A 134 10.69 13.86 -20.47
CA TRP A 134 9.97 12.89 -21.28
C TRP A 134 10.88 11.82 -21.87
N ASP A 135 12.14 12.10 -22.13
CA ASP A 135 13.08 11.15 -22.70
C ASP A 135 13.54 10.14 -21.65
N GLN A 136 13.75 10.60 -20.42
CA GLN A 136 13.96 9.72 -19.28
C GLN A 136 12.76 8.80 -19.08
N LEU A 137 11.53 9.33 -19.04
CA LEU A 137 10.32 8.54 -18.89
C LEU A 137 10.13 7.49 -20.00
N ARG A 138 10.44 7.87 -21.27
CA ARG A 138 10.43 6.91 -22.39
C ARG A 138 11.42 5.78 -22.18
N SER A 139 12.59 6.09 -21.67
CA SER A 139 13.61 5.13 -21.35
C SER A 139 13.19 4.17 -20.23
N GLU A 140 12.55 4.71 -19.20
CA GLU A 140 12.07 3.94 -18.05
C GLU A 140 10.91 3.01 -18.42
N ILE A 141 9.88 3.50 -19.11
CA ILE A 141 8.74 2.68 -19.51
C ILE A 141 9.13 1.54 -20.46
N ARG A 142 10.10 1.75 -21.33
CA ARG A 142 10.60 0.72 -22.26
C ARG A 142 11.23 -0.47 -21.54
N LYS A 143 11.80 -0.29 -20.36
CA LYS A 143 12.41 -1.39 -19.58
C LYS A 143 11.41 -2.48 -19.22
N PHE A 144 10.15 -2.11 -18.93
CA PHE A 144 9.13 -3.07 -18.54
C PHE A 144 7.99 -3.20 -19.54
N TYR A 145 7.79 -2.24 -20.46
CA TYR A 145 6.79 -2.28 -21.53
C TYR A 145 7.35 -1.73 -22.85
N PRO A 146 8.16 -2.51 -23.59
CA PRO A 146 8.84 -2.04 -24.82
C PRO A 146 7.90 -1.51 -25.91
N ASN A 147 6.72 -2.13 -26.06
CA ASN A 147 5.73 -1.81 -27.09
C ASN A 147 4.56 -0.97 -26.52
N TYR A 148 4.88 0.05 -25.74
CA TYR A 148 3.85 0.93 -25.20
C TYR A 148 3.29 1.90 -26.24
N GLU A 149 2.05 2.35 -26.05
CA GLU A 149 1.35 3.28 -26.95
C GLU A 149 1.55 4.72 -26.49
N GLU A 150 2.10 5.58 -27.34
CA GLU A 150 2.15 7.02 -27.11
C GLU A 150 0.90 7.72 -27.66
N PRO A 151 0.41 8.80 -27.01
CA PRO A 151 0.94 9.40 -25.78
C PRO A 151 0.33 8.80 -24.50
N ARG A 152 -0.73 7.97 -24.62
CA ARG A 152 -1.55 7.51 -23.48
C ARG A 152 -0.73 6.81 -22.41
N SER A 153 0.07 5.84 -22.79
CA SER A 153 0.88 5.06 -21.85
C SER A 153 1.90 5.93 -21.14
N LEU A 154 2.56 6.81 -21.89
CA LEU A 154 3.58 7.70 -21.35
C LEU A 154 3.00 8.70 -20.34
N ILE A 155 1.85 9.30 -20.65
CA ILE A 155 1.15 10.21 -19.74
C ILE A 155 0.67 9.45 -18.48
N SER A 156 0.10 8.26 -18.65
CA SER A 156 -0.35 7.44 -17.52
C SER A 156 0.81 7.07 -16.59
N PHE A 157 1.95 6.71 -17.17
CA PHE A 157 3.16 6.41 -16.41
C PHE A 157 3.72 7.66 -15.71
N ALA A 158 3.74 8.82 -16.37
CA ALA A 158 4.16 10.08 -15.76
C ALA A 158 3.29 10.48 -14.56
N MET A 159 1.97 10.25 -14.64
CA MET A 159 1.04 10.62 -13.59
C MET A 159 1.02 9.63 -12.42
N TYR A 160 1.15 8.33 -12.72
CA TYR A 160 0.96 7.25 -11.74
C TYR A 160 1.94 6.10 -12.02
N PRO A 161 3.25 6.29 -11.86
CA PRO A 161 4.25 5.31 -12.30
C PRO A 161 4.04 3.93 -11.67
N LYS A 162 3.90 3.85 -10.36
CA LYS A 162 3.72 2.59 -9.63
C LYS A 162 2.45 1.86 -10.05
N VAL A 163 1.32 2.56 -10.12
CA VAL A 163 0.02 1.98 -10.53
C VAL A 163 0.07 1.50 -11.98
N TYR A 164 0.77 2.23 -12.85
CA TYR A 164 0.92 1.84 -14.25
C TYR A 164 1.81 0.60 -14.41
N GLU A 165 2.89 0.50 -13.64
CA GLU A 165 3.73 -0.70 -13.61
C GLU A 165 2.96 -1.93 -13.13
N GLU A 166 2.17 -1.80 -12.06
CA GLU A 166 1.29 -2.86 -11.55
C GLU A 166 0.27 -3.30 -12.60
N TYR A 167 -0.35 -2.33 -13.28
CA TYR A 167 -1.28 -2.60 -14.38
C TYR A 167 -0.61 -3.38 -15.51
N ILE A 168 0.59 -2.99 -15.93
CA ILE A 168 1.31 -3.69 -16.99
C ILE A 168 1.75 -5.09 -16.55
N ARG A 169 2.16 -5.26 -15.28
CA ARG A 169 2.50 -6.57 -14.70
C ARG A 169 1.29 -7.50 -14.75
N HIS A 170 0.15 -7.03 -14.24
CA HIS A 170 -1.12 -7.77 -14.29
C HIS A 170 -1.51 -8.13 -15.72
N ARG A 171 -1.37 -7.17 -16.66
CA ARG A 171 -1.67 -7.41 -18.07
C ARG A 171 -0.73 -8.41 -18.74
N LYS A 172 0.54 -8.49 -18.33
CA LYS A 172 1.48 -9.52 -18.80
C LYS A 172 1.12 -10.91 -18.27
N GLU A 173 0.68 -10.99 -17.03
CA GLU A 173 0.31 -12.24 -16.37
C GLU A 173 -1.01 -12.81 -16.91
N TYR A 174 -2.05 -11.99 -16.99
CA TYR A 174 -3.42 -12.41 -17.32
C TYR A 174 -3.85 -12.09 -18.76
N GLY A 175 -3.04 -11.34 -19.52
CA GLY A 175 -3.42 -10.92 -20.86
C GLY A 175 -4.49 -9.83 -20.89
N TYR A 176 -5.28 -9.81 -21.98
CA TYR A 176 -6.28 -8.78 -22.23
C TYR A 176 -7.66 -9.17 -21.72
N ILE A 177 -7.89 -9.03 -20.42
CA ILE A 177 -9.11 -9.47 -19.73
C ILE A 177 -10.33 -8.58 -19.97
N MET A 178 -10.19 -7.44 -20.68
CA MET A 178 -11.32 -6.51 -20.96
C MET A 178 -12.48 -7.14 -21.74
N ARG A 179 -12.23 -8.25 -22.45
CA ARG A 179 -13.26 -8.97 -23.21
C ARG A 179 -13.95 -10.07 -22.40
N MET A 180 -13.50 -10.29 -21.18
CA MET A 180 -14.12 -11.21 -20.23
C MET A 180 -15.40 -10.58 -19.66
N GLY A 181 -16.46 -11.35 -19.54
CA GLY A 181 -17.70 -10.89 -18.89
C GLY A 181 -17.45 -10.55 -17.41
N SER A 182 -18.09 -9.49 -16.92
CA SER A 182 -17.94 -9.04 -15.54
C SER A 182 -18.25 -10.13 -14.51
N HIS A 183 -19.23 -10.98 -14.79
CA HIS A 183 -19.56 -12.11 -13.92
C HIS A 183 -18.36 -13.04 -13.71
N VAL A 184 -17.70 -13.44 -14.80
CA VAL A 184 -16.54 -14.35 -14.75
C VAL A 184 -15.35 -13.67 -14.07
N PHE A 185 -15.16 -12.37 -14.32
CA PHE A 185 -14.08 -11.61 -13.68
C PHE A 185 -14.22 -11.55 -12.15
N PHE A 186 -15.45 -11.30 -11.64
CA PHE A 186 -15.65 -11.12 -10.19
C PHE A 186 -15.96 -12.42 -9.44
N ASN A 187 -16.63 -13.38 -10.07
CA ASN A 187 -17.13 -14.58 -9.39
C ASN A 187 -16.45 -15.88 -9.84
N GLY A 188 -15.62 -15.81 -10.91
CA GLY A 188 -15.11 -17.00 -11.55
C GLY A 188 -16.17 -17.76 -12.33
N MET A 189 -15.93 -19.03 -12.62
CA MET A 189 -16.83 -19.93 -13.33
C MET A 189 -17.18 -21.13 -12.46
N ALA A 190 -18.45 -21.51 -12.46
CA ALA A 190 -18.89 -22.79 -11.86
C ALA A 190 -18.51 -23.98 -12.76
N ILE A 191 -18.34 -25.17 -12.15
CA ILE A 191 -18.05 -26.40 -12.92
C ILE A 191 -19.17 -26.65 -13.93
N GLY A 192 -18.79 -26.84 -15.18
CA GLY A 192 -19.71 -27.02 -16.31
C GLY A 192 -20.24 -25.73 -16.91
N GLU A 193 -19.96 -24.57 -16.32
CA GLU A 193 -20.34 -23.27 -16.86
C GLU A 193 -19.55 -22.97 -18.14
N MET A 194 -20.25 -22.35 -19.10
CA MET A 194 -19.69 -21.97 -20.41
C MET A 194 -19.70 -20.45 -20.56
N ASN A 195 -18.57 -19.91 -20.94
CA ASN A 195 -18.42 -18.48 -21.25
C ASN A 195 -18.02 -18.29 -22.70
N LYS A 196 -18.61 -17.28 -23.34
CA LYS A 196 -18.35 -16.90 -24.73
C LYS A 196 -17.54 -15.62 -24.76
N ILE A 197 -16.35 -15.67 -25.35
CA ILE A 197 -15.45 -14.52 -25.44
C ILE A 197 -15.18 -14.20 -26.91
N ASN A 198 -15.50 -12.99 -27.33
CA ASN A 198 -15.13 -12.47 -28.64
C ASN A 198 -13.71 -11.89 -28.58
N ILE A 199 -12.74 -12.57 -29.16
CA ILE A 199 -11.34 -12.13 -29.19
C ILE A 199 -11.16 -11.01 -30.22
N GLU A 200 -11.72 -11.21 -31.39
CA GLU A 200 -11.66 -10.33 -32.57
C GLU A 200 -12.99 -10.40 -33.31
N ASP A 201 -13.21 -9.51 -34.26
CA ASP A 201 -14.38 -9.58 -35.13
C ASP A 201 -14.41 -10.91 -35.89
N GLY A 202 -15.49 -11.61 -35.75
CA GLY A 202 -15.66 -12.96 -36.32
C GLY A 202 -14.94 -14.10 -35.58
N LYS A 203 -14.18 -13.83 -34.53
CA LYS A 203 -13.45 -14.86 -33.80
C LYS A 203 -13.92 -14.97 -32.34
N THR A 204 -14.65 -16.02 -32.08
CA THR A 204 -15.25 -16.31 -30.77
C THR A 204 -14.65 -17.56 -30.16
N LEU A 205 -14.32 -17.50 -28.88
CA LEU A 205 -13.96 -18.64 -28.06
C LEU A 205 -15.13 -19.05 -27.18
N MET A 206 -15.40 -20.34 -27.15
CA MET A 206 -16.32 -20.99 -26.21
C MET A 206 -15.46 -21.69 -25.16
N ILE A 207 -15.50 -21.19 -23.92
CA ILE A 207 -14.70 -21.72 -22.82
C ILE A 207 -15.66 -22.34 -21.81
N LYS A 208 -15.50 -23.64 -21.55
CA LYS A 208 -16.25 -24.35 -20.52
C LYS A 208 -15.29 -24.77 -19.42
N TYR A 209 -15.59 -24.37 -18.19
CA TYR A 209 -14.80 -24.78 -17.03
C TYR A 209 -15.18 -26.21 -16.63
N ILE A 210 -14.18 -27.10 -16.54
CA ILE A 210 -14.37 -28.51 -16.20
C ILE A 210 -14.08 -28.74 -14.72
N GLY A 211 -12.99 -28.15 -14.21
CA GLY A 211 -12.64 -28.32 -12.82
C GLY A 211 -11.20 -27.95 -12.51
N LEU A 212 -10.85 -28.07 -11.25
CA LEU A 212 -9.51 -27.89 -10.71
C LEU A 212 -8.97 -29.26 -10.31
N GLY A 213 -7.78 -29.59 -10.83
CA GLY A 213 -7.08 -30.82 -10.47
C GLY A 213 -6.51 -30.81 -9.07
N ASP A 214 -5.96 -31.94 -8.65
CA ASP A 214 -5.23 -32.07 -7.40
C ASP A 214 -3.98 -31.17 -7.40
N ARG A 215 -3.45 -30.93 -6.21
CA ARG A 215 -2.23 -30.18 -6.04
C ARG A 215 -1.03 -31.00 -6.52
N ASN A 216 -0.19 -30.39 -7.33
CA ASN A 216 1.09 -30.94 -7.76
C ASN A 216 2.16 -30.74 -6.66
N ASP A 217 3.22 -31.53 -6.72
CA ASP A 217 4.34 -31.46 -5.75
C ASP A 217 5.12 -30.13 -5.84
N ASP A 218 5.04 -29.45 -6.98
CA ASP A 218 5.67 -28.16 -7.21
C ASP A 218 4.84 -26.95 -6.69
N GLY A 219 3.72 -27.22 -6.00
CA GLY A 219 2.84 -26.19 -5.45
C GLY A 219 1.90 -25.55 -6.49
N THR A 220 1.76 -26.18 -7.67
CA THR A 220 0.79 -25.77 -8.68
C THR A 220 -0.47 -26.64 -8.65
N ARG A 221 -1.52 -26.16 -9.35
CA ARG A 221 -2.72 -26.96 -9.69
C ARG A 221 -3.04 -26.82 -11.16
N ASN A 222 -3.60 -27.87 -11.72
CA ASN A 222 -4.03 -27.86 -13.12
C ASN A 222 -5.50 -27.44 -13.22
N VAL A 223 -5.75 -26.32 -13.89
CA VAL A 223 -7.08 -25.89 -14.26
C VAL A 223 -7.48 -26.55 -15.57
N GLN A 224 -8.57 -27.30 -15.52
CA GLN A 224 -9.10 -28.02 -16.69
C GLN A 224 -10.28 -27.26 -17.29
N PHE A 225 -10.24 -27.09 -18.59
CA PHE A 225 -11.30 -26.43 -19.35
C PHE A 225 -11.38 -26.98 -20.78
N GLU A 226 -12.51 -26.71 -21.41
CA GLU A 226 -12.76 -27.04 -22.81
C GLU A 226 -12.80 -25.74 -23.61
N LEU A 227 -11.97 -25.66 -24.62
CA LEU A 227 -11.87 -24.53 -25.55
C LEU A 227 -12.37 -24.94 -26.92
N ASN A 228 -13.49 -24.42 -27.38
CA ASN A 228 -14.13 -24.78 -28.65
C ASN A 228 -14.26 -26.31 -28.84
N GLY A 229 -14.67 -27.04 -27.80
CA GLY A 229 -14.84 -28.50 -27.85
C GLY A 229 -13.54 -29.30 -27.57
N MET A 230 -12.38 -28.65 -27.46
CA MET A 230 -11.12 -29.31 -27.17
C MET A 230 -10.70 -29.11 -25.72
N ARG A 231 -10.38 -30.18 -25.02
CA ARG A 231 -9.86 -30.12 -23.65
C ARG A 231 -8.49 -29.45 -23.62
N ARG A 232 -8.33 -28.57 -22.64
CA ARG A 232 -7.10 -27.86 -22.32
C ARG A 232 -6.85 -27.92 -20.83
N GLU A 233 -5.59 -27.84 -20.46
CA GLU A 233 -5.13 -27.80 -19.09
C GLU A 233 -4.09 -26.72 -18.95
N VAL A 234 -4.18 -25.92 -17.88
CA VAL A 234 -3.22 -24.86 -17.56
C VAL A 234 -2.79 -25.04 -16.12
N SER A 235 -1.49 -25.15 -15.92
CA SER A 235 -0.91 -25.16 -14.58
C SER A 235 -0.85 -23.75 -14.02
N VAL A 236 -1.42 -23.55 -12.82
CA VAL A 236 -1.43 -22.27 -12.11
C VAL A 236 -0.86 -22.45 -10.72
N PRO A 237 -0.18 -21.44 -10.15
CA PRO A 237 0.21 -21.47 -8.75
C PRO A 237 -1.00 -21.66 -7.84
N ASP A 238 -0.93 -22.57 -6.88
CA ASP A 238 -1.98 -22.73 -5.88
C ASP A 238 -1.81 -21.68 -4.79
N PRO A 239 -2.71 -20.68 -4.66
CA PRO A 239 -2.62 -19.67 -3.61
C PRO A 239 -2.78 -20.24 -2.20
N THR A 240 -3.29 -21.48 -2.10
CA THR A 240 -3.37 -22.22 -0.81
C THR A 240 -2.11 -23.06 -0.56
N ALA A 241 -1.21 -23.14 -1.54
CA ALA A 241 0.12 -23.70 -1.37
C ALA A 241 1.00 -22.72 -0.58
N THR A 242 0.42 -22.17 0.49
CA THR A 242 1.19 -21.34 1.40
C THR A 242 2.33 -22.17 1.94
N ASP A 243 3.50 -21.66 1.65
CA ASP A 243 4.68 -21.72 2.45
C ASP A 243 4.59 -22.77 3.57
N SER A 244 5.26 -23.90 3.35
CA SER A 244 5.78 -24.67 4.47
C SER A 244 6.36 -23.66 5.44
N ALA A 245 5.75 -23.57 6.61
CA ALA A 245 5.95 -22.57 7.62
C ALA A 245 7.41 -22.09 7.68
N LYS A 246 7.71 -20.97 7.05
CA LYS A 246 8.89 -20.21 7.43
C LYS A 246 8.65 -19.84 8.88
N THR A 247 9.50 -20.31 9.76
CA THR A 247 9.49 -19.92 11.16
C THR A 247 9.65 -18.40 11.17
N VAL A 248 8.55 -17.68 11.41
CA VAL A 248 8.57 -16.22 11.46
C VAL A 248 9.39 -15.84 12.68
N VAL A 249 10.57 -15.28 12.44
CA VAL A 249 11.43 -14.75 13.51
C VAL A 249 10.92 -13.36 13.84
N MET A 250 10.60 -13.13 15.11
CA MET A 250 10.18 -11.81 15.60
C MET A 250 11.39 -11.01 16.02
N ALA A 251 11.43 -9.72 15.69
CA ALA A 251 12.45 -8.80 16.17
C ALA A 251 12.24 -8.52 17.66
N ASP A 252 13.34 -8.43 18.42
CA ASP A 252 13.28 -7.95 19.80
C ASP A 252 13.10 -6.42 19.80
N PRO A 253 11.99 -5.88 20.37
CA PRO A 253 11.74 -4.44 20.42
C PRO A 253 12.82 -3.65 21.17
N ASN A 254 13.55 -4.29 22.09
CA ASN A 254 14.59 -3.66 22.88
C ASN A 254 15.97 -3.70 22.21
N ASP A 255 16.14 -4.54 21.20
CA ASP A 255 17.38 -4.64 20.45
C ASP A 255 17.39 -3.68 19.27
N LYS A 256 18.20 -2.63 19.35
CA LYS A 256 18.34 -1.61 18.30
C LYS A 256 18.99 -2.14 17.02
N SER A 257 19.72 -3.25 17.12
CA SER A 257 20.34 -3.90 15.96
C SER A 257 19.35 -4.64 15.08
N GLN A 258 18.14 -4.89 15.57
CA GLN A 258 17.09 -5.59 14.85
C GLN A 258 16.03 -4.61 14.32
N ALA A 259 15.81 -4.63 13.02
CA ALA A 259 14.73 -3.86 12.40
C ALA A 259 13.55 -4.79 12.12
N GLY A 260 12.47 -4.60 12.89
CA GLY A 260 11.22 -5.31 12.75
C GLY A 260 10.19 -4.53 11.91
N ALA A 261 9.22 -5.25 11.35
CA ALA A 261 8.10 -4.66 10.66
C ALA A 261 7.23 -3.84 11.62
N SER A 262 7.07 -2.54 11.35
CA SER A 262 6.25 -1.64 12.17
C SER A 262 4.75 -1.91 12.05
N ILE A 263 4.31 -2.43 10.90
CA ILE A 263 2.92 -2.81 10.60
C ILE A 263 2.90 -4.13 9.85
N PRO A 264 1.81 -4.91 9.91
CA PRO A 264 1.65 -6.04 9.02
C PRO A 264 1.32 -5.52 7.61
N GLY A 265 1.87 -6.15 6.59
CA GLY A 265 1.64 -5.70 5.20
C GLY A 265 2.57 -6.39 4.22
N MET A 266 2.70 -5.81 3.04
CA MET A 266 3.63 -6.27 2.01
C MET A 266 4.86 -5.37 2.00
N VAL A 267 6.05 -5.94 1.97
CA VAL A 267 7.29 -5.19 1.76
C VAL A 267 7.27 -4.61 0.34
N SER A 268 7.01 -3.32 0.23
CA SER A 268 6.97 -2.62 -1.06
C SER A 268 8.37 -2.53 -1.66
N LYS A 269 9.35 -2.18 -0.83
CA LYS A 269 10.74 -2.01 -1.27
C LYS A 269 11.71 -2.25 -0.12
N VAL A 270 12.86 -2.85 -0.42
CA VAL A 270 14.02 -2.90 0.46
C VAL A 270 15.09 -1.99 -0.13
N ASN A 271 15.53 -0.99 0.62
CA ASN A 271 16.43 0.06 0.14
C ASN A 271 17.91 -0.25 0.40
N VAL A 272 18.21 -1.27 1.18
CA VAL A 272 19.56 -1.62 1.63
C VAL A 272 19.92 -3.05 1.27
N LYS A 273 21.21 -3.33 1.23
CA LYS A 273 21.79 -4.67 1.00
C LYS A 273 22.75 -5.01 2.12
N PRO A 274 23.02 -6.30 2.37
CA PRO A 274 24.09 -6.70 3.29
C PRO A 274 25.40 -6.01 2.93
N GLY A 275 26.05 -5.39 3.95
CA GLY A 275 27.28 -4.63 3.82
C GLY A 275 27.10 -3.10 3.64
N ASP A 276 25.89 -2.61 3.42
CA ASP A 276 25.63 -1.16 3.32
C ASP A 276 25.78 -0.48 4.71
N GLN A 277 26.41 0.69 4.73
CA GLN A 277 26.47 1.54 5.92
C GLN A 277 25.20 2.38 6.05
N VAL A 278 24.61 2.39 7.24
CA VAL A 278 23.40 3.14 7.55
C VAL A 278 23.58 3.99 8.80
N LYS A 279 22.87 5.10 8.84
CA LYS A 279 22.77 6.00 10.00
C LYS A 279 21.40 5.94 10.63
N VAL A 280 21.31 6.37 11.87
CA VAL A 280 20.01 6.52 12.55
C VAL A 280 19.04 7.32 11.68
N ASN A 281 17.81 6.81 11.53
CA ASN A 281 16.71 7.31 10.67
C ASN A 281 16.86 7.06 9.16
N ASP A 282 17.91 6.40 8.68
CA ASP A 282 17.92 5.96 7.27
C ASP A 282 16.80 4.94 7.00
N VAL A 283 16.12 5.08 5.87
CA VAL A 283 15.01 4.21 5.48
C VAL A 283 15.54 2.88 4.93
N LEU A 284 15.34 1.81 5.69
CA LEU A 284 15.82 0.45 5.39
C LEU A 284 14.88 -0.29 4.46
N ALA A 285 13.58 -0.24 4.75
CA ALA A 285 12.54 -0.88 3.96
C ALA A 285 11.24 -0.07 4.02
N VAL A 286 10.36 -0.29 3.06
CA VAL A 286 9.02 0.31 3.02
C VAL A 286 8.00 -0.83 3.02
N ILE A 287 7.06 -0.78 3.97
CA ILE A 287 5.95 -1.71 4.07
C ILE A 287 4.68 -1.01 3.61
N GLU A 288 3.93 -1.66 2.75
CA GLU A 288 2.63 -1.20 2.27
C GLU A 288 1.51 -2.06 2.85
N ALA A 289 0.53 -1.41 3.45
CA ALA A 289 -0.72 -2.03 3.90
C ALA A 289 -1.90 -1.17 3.45
N MET A 290 -2.79 -1.71 2.62
CA MET A 290 -4.01 -1.03 2.16
C MET A 290 -3.77 0.40 1.64
N LYS A 291 -2.73 0.60 0.81
CA LYS A 291 -2.31 1.90 0.26
C LYS A 291 -1.72 2.88 1.29
N MET A 292 -1.40 2.42 2.48
CA MET A 292 -0.61 3.14 3.46
C MET A 292 0.82 2.61 3.40
N GLU A 293 1.77 3.47 3.06
CA GLU A 293 3.19 3.14 3.10
C GLU A 293 3.78 3.59 4.44
N THR A 294 4.56 2.75 5.04
CA THR A 294 5.27 3.05 6.30
C THR A 294 6.72 2.62 6.16
N SER A 295 7.62 3.55 6.43
CA SER A 295 9.05 3.31 6.37
C SER A 295 9.55 2.64 7.63
N VAL A 296 10.38 1.62 7.48
CA VAL A 296 11.16 1.02 8.56
C VAL A 296 12.53 1.66 8.54
N VAL A 297 12.91 2.31 9.65
CA VAL A 297 14.14 3.10 9.73
C VAL A 297 15.17 2.48 10.67
N ALA A 298 16.44 2.77 10.45
CA ALA A 298 17.53 2.37 11.32
C ALA A 298 17.42 3.05 12.69
N ARG A 299 17.59 2.26 13.76
CA ARG A 299 17.56 2.73 15.15
C ARG A 299 18.95 3.03 15.72
N MET A 300 20.00 2.67 14.97
CA MET A 300 21.40 2.89 15.31
C MET A 300 22.24 3.06 14.04
N ASP A 301 23.40 3.66 14.18
CA ASP A 301 24.42 3.68 13.12
C ASP A 301 25.09 2.30 13.06
N GLY A 302 25.39 1.83 11.84
CA GLY A 302 26.05 0.54 11.67
C GLY A 302 26.11 0.08 10.23
N THR A 303 26.43 -1.19 10.05
CA THR A 303 26.44 -1.84 8.74
C THR A 303 25.36 -2.91 8.69
N ILE A 304 24.63 -3.03 7.60
CA ILE A 304 23.63 -4.08 7.42
C ILE A 304 24.33 -5.45 7.41
N ASP A 305 23.92 -6.31 8.33
CA ASP A 305 24.48 -7.67 8.46
C ASP A 305 23.70 -8.63 7.56
N GLU A 306 22.42 -8.86 7.83
CA GLU A 306 21.57 -9.75 7.05
C GLU A 306 20.21 -9.10 6.72
N VAL A 307 19.66 -9.45 5.56
CA VAL A 307 18.32 -9.04 5.09
C VAL A 307 17.47 -10.29 4.87
N PHE A 308 16.41 -10.46 5.65
CA PHE A 308 15.57 -11.66 5.68
C PHE A 308 14.36 -11.58 4.74
N VAL A 309 14.07 -10.39 4.21
CA VAL A 309 12.88 -10.13 3.40
C VAL A 309 13.22 -9.61 2.01
N LYS A 310 12.26 -9.78 1.09
CA LYS A 310 12.36 -9.28 -0.29
C LYS A 310 11.15 -8.43 -0.62
N GLY A 311 11.29 -7.52 -1.58
CA GLY A 311 10.15 -6.79 -2.14
C GLY A 311 9.06 -7.75 -2.65
N GLY A 312 7.80 -7.46 -2.31
CA GLY A 312 6.65 -8.31 -2.61
C GLY A 312 6.34 -9.38 -1.55
N GLN A 313 7.12 -9.51 -0.49
CA GLN A 313 6.88 -10.47 0.59
C GLN A 313 5.89 -9.89 1.62
N SER A 314 4.93 -10.71 2.05
CA SER A 314 4.03 -10.37 3.16
C SER A 314 4.73 -10.60 4.50
N VAL A 315 4.58 -9.65 5.43
CA VAL A 315 5.19 -9.69 6.76
C VAL A 315 4.16 -9.37 7.84
N LYS A 316 4.38 -9.93 9.03
CA LYS A 316 3.56 -9.64 10.22
C LYS A 316 4.15 -8.48 11.01
N ALA A 317 3.32 -7.80 11.82
CA ALA A 317 3.83 -6.80 12.74
C ALA A 317 4.87 -7.42 13.68
N GLY A 318 6.00 -6.76 13.86
CA GLY A 318 7.12 -7.26 14.66
C GLY A 318 8.01 -8.30 13.99
N GLU A 319 7.71 -8.76 12.76
CA GLU A 319 8.57 -9.71 12.03
C GLU A 319 9.93 -9.10 11.72
N LEU A 320 11.01 -9.84 11.98
CA LEU A 320 12.37 -9.40 11.73
C LEU A 320 12.63 -9.27 10.23
N LEU A 321 12.99 -8.07 9.80
CA LEU A 321 13.25 -7.76 8.39
C LEU A 321 14.75 -7.80 8.07
N LEU A 322 15.58 -7.27 8.94
CA LEU A 322 17.02 -7.21 8.76
C LEU A 322 17.73 -6.93 10.09
N THR A 323 19.04 -7.16 10.10
CA THR A 323 19.91 -6.87 11.25
C THR A 323 21.00 -5.88 10.88
N ILE A 324 21.40 -5.05 11.87
CA ILE A 324 22.48 -4.04 11.79
C ILE A 324 23.60 -4.47 12.75
N LYS A 325 24.82 -4.31 12.31
CA LYS A 325 26.03 -4.70 13.05
C LYS A 325 26.89 -3.48 13.40
#